data_12ec568133f559bf259c6ddb807c21cf
#
_entry.id   12ec568133f559bf259c6ddb807c21cf
#
_cell.length_a   1.000
_cell.length_b   1.000
_cell.length_c   1.000
_cell.angle_alpha   90.00
_cell.angle_beta   90.00
_cell.angle_gamma   90.00
#
_symmetry.space_group_name_H-M   'P 1'
#
loop_
_entity.id
_entity.type
_entity.pdbx_description
1 polymer ?
#
loop_
_entity_poly.entity_id
_entity_poly.type
_entity_poly.pdbx_seq_one_letter_code
_entity_poly.pdbx_strand_id
1 'polypeptide(L)' 'MTEQEVQEHACKELLKKVVDNGQNYTEKMKSDLKEIIDLGKSPEEICEATLAYFAMCRWQ' A
#
# COMPACT_ATOMS: atom_id res chain seq x y z
N MET A 1 16.17 -16.64 2.17
CA MET A 1 15.10 -15.95 1.45
C MET A 1 14.99 -16.43 0.02
N THR A 2 13.78 -16.70 -0.44
CA THR A 2 13.57 -17.02 -1.84
C THR A 2 13.59 -15.74 -2.67
N GLU A 3 13.83 -15.89 -3.96
CA GLU A 3 13.81 -14.76 -4.89
C GLU A 3 12.46 -14.05 -4.88
N GLN A 4 11.38 -14.82 -4.78
CA GLN A 4 10.03 -14.27 -4.72
C GLN A 4 9.82 -13.40 -3.48
N GLU A 5 10.33 -13.81 -2.32
CA GLU A 5 10.23 -13.02 -1.10
C GLU A 5 10.99 -11.69 -1.22
N VAL A 6 12.16 -11.72 -1.83
CA VAL A 6 12.95 -10.51 -2.06
C VAL A 6 12.19 -9.55 -2.96
N GLN A 7 11.56 -10.06 -4.04
CA GLN A 7 10.78 -9.24 -4.95
C GLN A 7 9.55 -8.63 -4.27
N GLU A 8 8.86 -9.42 -3.44
CA GLU A 8 7.70 -8.92 -2.69
C GLU A 8 8.10 -7.81 -1.73
N HIS A 9 9.22 -7.98 -1.03
CA HIS A 9 9.71 -6.97 -0.10
C HIS A 9 10.09 -5.69 -0.84
N ALA A 10 10.79 -5.80 -1.96
CA ALA A 10 11.17 -4.64 -2.76
C ALA A 10 9.95 -3.90 -3.29
N CYS A 11 8.94 -4.63 -3.74
CA CYS A 11 7.68 -4.05 -4.23
C CYS A 11 6.98 -3.28 -3.13
N LYS A 12 6.89 -3.85 -1.93
CA LYS A 12 6.28 -3.18 -0.78
C LYS A 12 7.01 -1.89 -0.41
N GLU A 13 8.33 -1.92 -0.42
CA GLU A 13 9.15 -0.75 -0.11
C GLU A 13 8.92 0.37 -1.13
N LEU A 14 8.82 0.04 -2.41
CA LEU A 14 8.54 1.02 -3.45
C LEU A 14 7.15 1.63 -3.28
N LEU A 15 6.15 0.81 -2.98
CA LEU A 15 4.80 1.29 -2.75
C LEU A 15 4.73 2.23 -1.55
N LYS A 16 5.44 1.91 -0.48
CA LYS A 16 5.51 2.78 0.70
C LYS A 16 6.13 4.13 0.35
N LYS A 17 7.16 4.14 -0.49
CA LYS A 17 7.78 5.40 -0.94
C LYS A 17 6.80 6.24 -1.75
N VAL A 18 6.02 5.61 -2.62
CA VAL A 18 4.99 6.31 -3.40
C VAL A 18 3.97 6.94 -2.46
N VAL A 19 3.55 6.23 -1.43
CA VAL A 19 2.61 6.75 -0.44
C VAL A 19 3.21 7.94 0.30
N ASP A 20 4.46 7.83 0.74
CA ASP A 20 5.13 8.91 1.47
C ASP A 20 5.28 10.19 0.64
N ASN A 21 5.45 10.04 -0.67
CA ASN A 21 5.61 11.17 -1.59
C ASN A 21 4.28 11.73 -2.09
N GLY A 22 3.16 11.11 -1.72
CA GLY A 22 1.85 11.58 -2.14
C GLY A 22 1.50 12.91 -1.48
N GLN A 23 1.27 13.93 -2.31
CA GLN A 23 0.97 15.28 -1.80
C GLN A 23 -0.46 15.43 -1.30
N ASN A 24 -1.36 14.58 -1.79
CA ASN A 24 -2.77 14.65 -1.46
C ASN A 24 -3.17 13.76 -0.29
N TYR A 25 -2.21 13.09 0.32
CA TYR A 25 -2.48 12.14 1.41
C TYR A 25 -2.18 12.79 2.76
N THR A 26 -3.13 12.65 3.68
CA THR A 26 -2.92 13.06 5.07
C THR A 26 -2.03 12.04 5.78
N GLU A 27 -1.52 12.40 6.96
CA GLU A 27 -0.70 11.47 7.75
C GLU A 27 -1.47 10.21 8.09
N LYS A 28 -2.76 10.32 8.39
CA LYS A 28 -3.60 9.17 8.67
C LYS A 28 -3.72 8.27 7.43
N MET A 29 -3.95 8.86 6.26
CA MET A 29 -4.05 8.10 5.02
C MET A 29 -2.75 7.36 4.71
N LYS A 30 -1.62 8.03 4.91
CA LYS A 30 -0.31 7.40 4.68
C LYS A 30 -0.11 6.22 5.61
N SER A 31 -0.47 6.36 6.88
CA SER A 31 -0.35 5.29 7.86
C SER A 31 -1.23 4.10 7.47
N ASP A 32 -2.48 4.36 7.11
CA ASP A 32 -3.43 3.31 6.71
C ASP A 32 -2.95 2.58 5.46
N LEU A 33 -2.48 3.32 4.46
CA LEU A 33 -1.98 2.73 3.21
C LEU A 33 -0.74 1.87 3.45
N LYS A 34 0.17 2.31 4.30
CA LYS A 34 1.35 1.53 4.65
C LYS A 34 0.97 0.22 5.34
N GLU A 35 -0.03 0.27 6.22
CA GLU A 35 -0.52 -0.93 6.89
C GLU A 35 -1.13 -1.91 5.88
N ILE A 36 -1.93 -1.41 4.93
CA ILE A 36 -2.49 -2.24 3.86
C ILE A 36 -1.38 -2.92 3.06
N ILE A 37 -0.34 -2.18 2.73
CA ILE A 37 0.79 -2.70 1.97
C ILE A 37 1.49 -3.81 2.77
N ASP A 38 1.72 -3.61 4.05
CA ASP A 38 2.40 -4.58 4.89
C ASP A 38 1.59 -5.86 5.08
N LEU A 39 0.28 -5.74 5.20
CA LEU A 39 -0.60 -6.90 5.43
C LEU A 39 -0.91 -7.67 4.14
N GLY A 40 -0.76 -7.04 2.99
CA GLY A 40 -1.05 -7.69 1.72
C GLY A 40 -0.07 -8.81 1.43
N LYS A 41 -0.60 -9.96 0.98
CA LYS A 41 0.20 -11.14 0.69
C LYS A 41 0.65 -11.22 -0.75
N SER A 42 -0.01 -10.48 -1.65
CA SER A 42 0.32 -10.47 -3.06
C SER A 42 0.09 -9.07 -3.61
N PRO A 43 0.70 -8.72 -4.75
CA PRO A 43 0.46 -7.43 -5.39
C PRO A 43 -1.02 -7.20 -5.73
N GLU A 44 -1.72 -8.27 -6.14
CA GLU A 44 -3.14 -8.19 -6.46
C GLU A 44 -3.97 -7.84 -5.23
N GLU A 45 -3.69 -8.50 -4.12
CA GLU A 45 -4.38 -8.26 -2.86
C GLU A 45 -4.14 -6.83 -2.36
N ILE A 46 -2.90 -6.36 -2.44
CA ILE A 46 -2.55 -4.98 -2.07
C ILE A 46 -3.31 -3.99 -2.95
N CYS A 47 -3.36 -4.23 -4.25
CA CYS A 47 -4.06 -3.36 -5.18
C CYS A 47 -5.56 -3.30 -4.88
N GLU A 48 -6.19 -4.45 -4.67
CA GLU A 48 -7.62 -4.52 -4.34
C GLU A 48 -7.93 -3.79 -3.03
N ALA A 49 -7.12 -4.03 -2.01
CA ALA A 49 -7.31 -3.39 -0.71
C ALA A 49 -7.13 -1.87 -0.80
N THR A 50 -6.16 -1.42 -1.57
CA THR A 50 -5.92 0.01 -1.78
C THR A 50 -7.09 0.66 -2.50
N LEU A 51 -7.60 0.02 -3.55
CA LEU A 51 -8.76 0.53 -4.28
C LEU A 51 -10.00 0.60 -3.38
N ALA A 52 -10.22 -0.41 -2.56
CA ALA A 52 -11.32 -0.42 -1.60
C ALA A 52 -11.17 0.72 -0.59
N TYR A 53 -9.97 0.95 -0.12
CA TYR A 53 -9.70 2.06 0.82
C TYR A 53 -10.01 3.41 0.18
N PHE A 54 -9.57 3.65 -1.04
CA PHE A 54 -9.85 4.90 -1.73
C PHE A 54 -11.35 5.07 -2.01
N ALA A 55 -12.05 4.00 -2.32
CA ALA A 55 -13.50 4.04 -2.52
C ALA A 55 -14.20 4.46 -1.22
N MET A 56 -13.77 3.92 -0.09
CA MET A 56 -14.31 4.30 1.22
C MET A 56 -14.06 5.76 1.55
N CYS A 57 -12.86 6.26 1.26
CA CYS A 57 -12.53 7.67 1.48
C CYS A 57 -13.39 8.60 0.65
N ARG A 58 -13.80 8.16 -0.54
CA ARG A 58 -14.64 8.95 -1.43
C ARG A 58 -16.03 9.20 -0.87
N TRP A 59 -16.54 8.26 -0.09
CA TRP A 59 -17.88 8.34 0.48
C TRP A 59 -17.95 9.14 1.77
N GLN A 60 -16.82 9.51 2.31
CA GLN A 60 -16.72 10.34 3.51
C GLN A 60 -16.44 11.78 3.11
#